data_16a9a55316492ef10913cdbbb0058b0a
#
_entry.id   16a9a55316492ef10913cdbbb0058b0a
#
_cell.length_a   1.000
_cell.length_b   1.000
_cell.length_c   1.000
_cell.angle_alpha   90.00
_cell.angle_beta   90.00
_cell.angle_gamma   90.00
#
_symmetry.space_group_name_H-M   'P 1'
#
loop_
_entity.id
_entity.type
_entity.pdbx_description
1 polymer ?
#
loop_
_entity_poly.entity_id
_entity_poly.type
_entity_poly.pdbx_seq_one_letter_code
_entity_poly.pdbx_strand_id
1 'polypeptide(L)'
;MTAVRNTAAFVSSVLTLVACGGGAATQPSPTSDRTACEVRFVTPEGFERTETFEEPYPDRVGVRLGWLDDEGRELHTFAGIPGEFGEGLPDAGTVELASGGTGRLAGGVHEVWVLSWNEGGTCDPRVILGRGLDRRGFLELLRRAGVAAP
;
A
#
# COMPACT_ATOMS: atom_id res chain seq x y z
N MET A 1 -16.47 27.70 -59.00
CA MET A 1 -16.89 26.89 -60.13
C MET A 1 -16.65 25.45 -59.80
N THR A 2 -17.71 24.69 -59.92
CA THR A 2 -17.90 23.25 -60.04
C THR A 2 -17.77 22.43 -58.74
N ALA A 3 -18.95 22.18 -58.16
CA ALA A 3 -19.22 21.16 -57.16
C ALA A 3 -19.25 19.78 -57.79
N VAL A 4 -18.65 18.78 -57.13
CA VAL A 4 -18.91 17.40 -57.44
C VAL A 4 -19.49 16.73 -56.18
N ARG A 5 -20.76 16.39 -56.27
CA ARG A 5 -21.49 15.52 -55.33
C ARG A 5 -21.16 14.06 -55.67
N ASN A 6 -20.69 13.31 -54.72
CA ASN A 6 -20.68 11.86 -54.79
C ASN A 6 -21.62 11.27 -53.74
N THR A 7 -22.69 10.70 -54.27
CA THR A 7 -23.69 9.90 -53.56
C THR A 7 -23.17 8.46 -53.53
N ALA A 8 -22.91 7.87 -52.41
CA ALA A 8 -22.64 6.45 -52.26
C ALA A 8 -23.74 5.78 -51.44
N ALA A 9 -24.29 4.75 -52.06
CA ALA A 9 -25.45 3.99 -51.62
C ALA A 9 -25.17 3.14 -50.39
N PHE A 10 -26.12 3.14 -49.48
CA PHE A 10 -26.21 2.22 -48.34
C PHE A 10 -26.66 0.84 -48.85
N VAL A 11 -25.82 -0.16 -48.64
CA VAL A 11 -26.20 -1.57 -48.78
C VAL A 11 -26.45 -2.09 -47.36
N SER A 12 -27.74 -2.31 -47.05
CA SER A 12 -28.22 -2.91 -45.80
C SER A 12 -28.01 -4.41 -45.87
N SER A 13 -27.00 -4.94 -45.18
CA SER A 13 -26.86 -6.39 -44.96
C SER A 13 -27.46 -6.75 -43.60
N VAL A 14 -28.62 -7.38 -43.65
CA VAL A 14 -29.27 -8.02 -42.49
C VAL A 14 -28.51 -9.31 -42.19
N LEU A 15 -27.73 -9.29 -41.10
CA LEU A 15 -27.10 -10.49 -40.55
C LEU A 15 -28.01 -11.07 -39.46
N THR A 16 -28.62 -12.19 -39.78
CA THR A 16 -29.41 -12.99 -38.82
C THR A 16 -28.46 -13.66 -37.83
N LEU A 17 -28.41 -13.15 -36.59
CA LEU A 17 -27.67 -13.79 -35.50
C LEU A 17 -28.50 -14.94 -34.94
N VAL A 18 -28.03 -16.14 -35.17
CA VAL A 18 -28.48 -17.38 -34.52
C VAL A 18 -28.07 -17.28 -33.03
N ALA A 19 -29.04 -17.21 -32.14
CA ALA A 19 -28.84 -17.29 -30.71
C ALA A 19 -28.44 -18.72 -30.31
N CYS A 20 -27.15 -19.00 -30.23
CA CYS A 20 -26.64 -20.13 -29.45
C CYS A 20 -26.72 -19.74 -27.95
N GLY A 21 -27.63 -20.42 -27.24
CA GLY A 21 -27.73 -20.34 -25.78
C GLY A 21 -26.44 -20.83 -25.10
N GLY A 22 -25.52 -19.94 -24.89
CA GLY A 22 -24.38 -20.11 -23.97
C GLY A 22 -24.80 -19.60 -22.59
N GLY A 23 -24.99 -20.53 -21.64
CA GLY A 23 -25.20 -20.18 -20.25
C GLY A 23 -24.08 -19.25 -19.81
N ALA A 24 -24.42 -18.02 -19.49
CA ALA A 24 -23.51 -17.13 -18.78
C ALA A 24 -23.18 -17.83 -17.46
N ALA A 25 -22.00 -18.42 -17.39
CA ALA A 25 -21.42 -18.77 -16.11
C ALA A 25 -21.32 -17.45 -15.35
N THR A 26 -22.23 -17.26 -14.40
CA THR A 26 -22.15 -16.21 -13.41
C THR A 26 -20.86 -16.48 -12.67
N GLN A 27 -19.78 -15.79 -13.05
CA GLN A 27 -18.60 -15.72 -12.21
C GLN A 27 -19.09 -15.18 -10.87
N PRO A 28 -18.90 -15.93 -9.78
CA PRO A 28 -19.17 -15.35 -8.47
C PRO A 28 -18.27 -14.12 -8.37
N SER A 29 -18.88 -12.96 -8.26
CA SER A 29 -18.16 -11.76 -7.83
C SER A 29 -17.41 -12.17 -6.59
N PRO A 30 -16.09 -12.01 -6.53
CA PRO A 30 -15.36 -12.23 -5.30
C PRO A 30 -15.71 -11.08 -4.35
N THR A 31 -16.83 -11.21 -3.67
CA THR A 31 -17.07 -10.50 -2.42
C THR A 31 -16.16 -11.19 -1.42
N SER A 32 -14.89 -10.90 -1.50
CA SER A 32 -13.95 -11.48 -0.58
C SER A 32 -14.05 -10.69 0.72
N ASP A 33 -14.47 -11.36 1.77
CA ASP A 33 -14.20 -11.02 3.17
C ASP A 33 -12.67 -11.04 3.44
N ARG A 34 -11.89 -10.39 2.56
CA ARG A 34 -10.45 -10.27 2.74
C ARG A 34 -10.17 -9.21 3.77
N THR A 35 -9.43 -9.56 4.78
CA THR A 35 -9.00 -8.62 5.80
C THR A 35 -8.04 -7.60 5.15
N ALA A 36 -8.40 -6.33 5.19
CA ALA A 36 -7.48 -5.25 4.86
C ALA A 36 -6.43 -5.15 5.97
N CYS A 37 -5.17 -5.23 5.57
CA CYS A 37 -4.06 -5.15 6.50
C CYS A 37 -3.70 -3.68 6.77
N GLU A 38 -3.65 -3.31 8.03
CA GLU A 38 -3.27 -1.95 8.42
C GLU A 38 -2.24 -1.98 9.54
N VAL A 39 -1.32 -1.05 9.52
CA VAL A 39 -0.52 -0.68 10.68
C VAL A 39 -1.36 0.28 11.52
N ARG A 40 -1.55 0.01 12.81
CA ARG A 40 -2.14 0.98 13.74
C ARG A 40 -1.19 2.16 13.88
N PHE A 41 -1.57 3.25 13.27
CA PHE A 41 -0.71 4.41 13.12
C PHE A 41 -1.55 5.68 13.19
N VAL A 42 -1.24 6.51 14.18
CA VAL A 42 -1.81 7.86 14.26
C VAL A 42 -0.93 8.78 13.44
N THR A 43 -1.49 9.40 12.42
CA THR A 43 -0.74 10.35 11.58
C THR A 43 -0.11 11.43 12.44
N PRO A 44 1.22 11.58 12.48
CA PRO A 44 1.87 12.61 13.27
C PRO A 44 1.52 14.00 12.74
N GLU A 45 1.53 14.97 13.66
CA GLU A 45 1.31 16.37 13.30
C GLU A 45 2.31 16.85 12.26
N GLY A 46 1.84 17.59 11.27
CA GLY A 46 2.65 18.10 10.16
C GLY A 46 2.79 17.16 8.98
N PHE A 47 2.33 15.92 9.08
CA PHE A 47 2.36 14.97 7.97
C PHE A 47 1.00 14.89 7.27
N GLU A 48 1.03 14.99 5.95
CA GLU A 48 -0.14 14.80 5.10
C GLU A 48 -0.05 13.49 4.33
N ARG A 49 -1.17 12.79 4.19
CA ARG A 49 -1.22 11.54 3.41
C ARG A 49 -1.04 11.85 1.94
N THR A 50 -0.05 11.22 1.32
CA THR A 50 0.28 11.39 -0.11
C THR A 50 -0.03 10.16 -0.94
N GLU A 51 -0.07 8.96 -0.32
CA GLU A 51 -0.22 7.70 -1.04
C GLU A 51 -1.11 6.73 -0.26
N THR A 52 -1.94 6.00 -1.01
CA THR A 52 -2.63 4.78 -0.56
C THR A 52 -2.54 3.77 -1.69
N PHE A 53 -1.97 2.61 -1.38
CA PHE A 53 -1.84 1.51 -2.32
C PHE A 53 -2.33 0.22 -1.67
N GLU A 54 -3.20 -0.50 -2.37
CA GLU A 54 -3.76 -1.78 -1.94
C GLU A 54 -3.34 -2.87 -2.91
N GLU A 55 -2.82 -3.97 -2.37
CA GLU A 55 -2.41 -5.13 -3.14
C GLU A 55 -3.22 -6.36 -2.71
N PRO A 56 -4.06 -6.92 -3.59
CA PRO A 56 -4.86 -8.07 -3.25
C PRO A 56 -4.04 -9.36 -3.27
N TYR A 57 -4.08 -10.11 -2.18
CA TYR A 57 -3.57 -11.48 -2.04
C TYR A 57 -4.75 -12.45 -1.86
N PRO A 58 -4.55 -13.78 -1.96
CA PRO A 58 -5.64 -14.76 -1.82
C PRO A 58 -6.39 -14.67 -0.49
N ASP A 59 -5.69 -14.36 0.60
CA ASP A 59 -6.16 -14.36 1.99
C ASP A 59 -6.28 -12.98 2.64
N ARG A 60 -5.78 -11.92 1.98
CA ARG A 60 -5.73 -10.56 2.53
C ARG A 60 -5.65 -9.49 1.46
N VAL A 61 -5.76 -8.24 1.88
CA VAL A 61 -5.34 -7.08 1.09
C VAL A 61 -4.16 -6.43 1.80
N GLY A 62 -2.99 -6.45 1.18
CA GLY A 62 -1.83 -5.73 1.65
C GLY A 62 -2.02 -4.22 1.44
N VAL A 63 -1.62 -3.41 2.41
CA VAL A 63 -1.80 -1.97 2.35
C VAL A 63 -0.48 -1.25 2.56
N ARG A 64 -0.20 -0.29 1.68
CA ARG A 64 0.88 0.69 1.83
C ARG A 64 0.27 2.08 1.90
N LEU A 65 0.67 2.83 2.92
CA LEU A 65 0.31 4.23 3.06
C LEU A 65 1.57 5.08 3.10
N GLY A 66 1.52 6.27 2.50
CA GLY A 66 2.62 7.23 2.49
C GLY A 66 2.18 8.59 3.01
N TRP A 67 3.09 9.28 3.67
CA TRP A 67 2.93 10.64 4.18
C TRP A 67 4.17 11.46 3.89
N LEU A 68 3.97 12.74 3.73
CA LEU A 68 5.01 13.75 3.52
C LEU A 68 4.72 14.94 4.43
N ASP A 69 5.75 15.56 4.95
CA ASP A 69 5.62 16.84 5.63
C ASP A 69 6.20 18.00 4.81
N ASP A 70 6.07 19.22 5.31
CA ASP A 70 6.53 20.45 4.68
C ASP A 70 8.07 20.58 4.63
N GLU A 71 8.81 19.80 5.42
CA GLU A 71 10.27 19.71 5.40
C GLU A 71 10.79 18.64 4.41
N GLY A 72 9.89 17.93 3.74
CA GLY A 72 10.22 16.86 2.80
C GLY A 72 10.60 15.53 3.48
N ARG A 73 10.24 15.34 4.76
CA ARG A 73 10.41 14.06 5.44
C ARG A 73 9.29 13.12 5.04
N GLU A 74 9.64 11.89 4.77
CA GLU A 74 8.71 10.87 4.29
C GLU A 74 8.49 9.78 5.34
N LEU A 75 7.25 9.31 5.41
CA LEU A 75 6.87 8.12 6.17
C LEU A 75 6.08 7.19 5.27
N HIS A 76 6.35 5.90 5.40
CA HIS A 76 5.55 4.86 4.75
C HIS A 76 5.24 3.75 5.74
N THR A 77 4.03 3.24 5.71
CA THR A 77 3.64 2.02 6.42
C THR A 77 3.32 0.92 5.43
N PHE A 78 3.68 -0.30 5.77
CA PHE A 78 3.38 -1.50 4.99
C PHE A 78 2.81 -2.55 5.92
N ALA A 79 1.72 -3.20 5.52
CA ALA A 79 1.15 -4.32 6.24
C ALA A 79 0.63 -5.38 5.26
N GLY A 80 0.97 -6.64 5.50
CA GLY A 80 0.57 -7.75 4.65
C GLY A 80 1.18 -7.77 3.24
N ILE A 81 2.17 -6.92 2.98
CA ILE A 81 2.92 -6.88 1.72
C ILE A 81 4.23 -7.63 1.94
N PRO A 82 4.48 -8.77 1.26
CA PRO A 82 5.74 -9.48 1.34
C PRO A 82 6.87 -8.61 0.80
N GLY A 83 8.05 -8.71 1.42
CA GLY A 83 9.23 -7.99 0.96
C GLY A 83 10.34 -8.00 2.01
N GLU A 84 11.55 -7.74 1.57
CA GLU A 84 12.73 -7.59 2.42
C GLU A 84 12.95 -6.10 2.73
N PHE A 85 12.23 -5.62 3.74
CA PHE A 85 12.32 -4.24 4.16
C PHE A 85 13.58 -4.00 5.02
N GLY A 86 14.38 -3.02 4.61
CA GLY A 86 15.61 -2.68 5.31
C GLY A 86 16.80 -3.60 5.00
N GLU A 87 16.72 -4.44 3.95
CA GLU A 87 17.85 -5.19 3.46
C GLU A 87 19.00 -4.23 3.10
N GLY A 88 20.22 -4.59 3.51
CA GLY A 88 21.39 -3.74 3.31
C GLY A 88 21.52 -2.55 4.25
N LEU A 89 20.51 -2.26 5.08
CA LEU A 89 20.63 -1.26 6.14
C LEU A 89 21.31 -1.87 7.38
N PRO A 90 22.17 -1.10 8.07
CA PRO A 90 22.78 -1.53 9.33
C PRO A 90 21.72 -1.87 10.38
N ASP A 91 21.96 -2.91 11.16
CA ASP A 91 21.15 -3.23 12.33
C ASP A 91 21.35 -2.14 13.40
N ALA A 92 20.27 -1.54 13.85
CA ALA A 92 20.27 -0.48 14.86
C ALA A 92 19.59 -0.92 16.18
N GLY A 93 19.31 -2.23 16.33
CA GLY A 93 18.77 -2.84 17.53
C GLY A 93 17.26 -3.08 17.47
N THR A 94 16.63 -3.06 18.64
CA THR A 94 15.19 -3.31 18.79
C THR A 94 14.46 -2.11 19.41
N VAL A 95 13.16 -2.04 19.14
CA VAL A 95 12.24 -1.03 19.69
C VAL A 95 11.10 -1.77 20.39
N GLU A 96 10.78 -1.39 21.60
CA GLU A 96 9.58 -1.87 22.28
C GLU A 96 8.33 -1.27 21.63
N LEU A 97 7.35 -2.13 21.35
CA LEU A 97 6.10 -1.71 20.69
C LEU A 97 5.03 -1.36 21.73
N ALA A 98 4.22 -0.37 21.45
CA ALA A 98 3.09 0.01 22.30
C ALA A 98 2.04 -1.11 22.43
N SER A 99 1.94 -1.99 21.43
CA SER A 99 1.09 -3.19 21.46
C SER A 99 1.67 -4.35 22.30
N GLY A 100 2.90 -4.20 22.80
CA GLY A 100 3.70 -5.27 23.41
C GLY A 100 4.60 -5.97 22.39
N GLY A 101 5.66 -6.60 22.87
CA GLY A 101 6.69 -7.20 22.03
C GLY A 101 7.72 -6.20 21.51
N THR A 102 8.50 -6.62 20.52
CA THR A 102 9.60 -5.82 19.97
C THR A 102 9.59 -5.82 18.46
N GLY A 103 10.01 -4.70 17.86
CA GLY A 103 10.33 -4.58 16.45
C GLY A 103 11.82 -4.46 16.22
N ARG A 104 12.30 -4.92 15.07
CA ARG A 104 13.68 -4.75 14.63
C ARG A 104 13.83 -3.38 13.99
N LEU A 105 14.80 -2.61 14.45
CA LEU A 105 15.18 -1.34 13.86
C LEU A 105 16.43 -1.52 12.99
N ALA A 106 16.38 -1.04 11.76
CA ALA A 106 17.52 -0.96 10.86
C ALA A 106 17.60 0.43 10.25
N GLY A 107 18.79 0.93 9.97
CA GLY A 107 18.92 2.24 9.35
C GLY A 107 20.18 3.01 9.73
N GLY A 108 20.13 4.33 9.50
CA GLY A 108 21.24 5.25 9.76
C GLY A 108 22.05 5.62 8.51
N VAL A 109 21.72 5.04 7.36
CA VAL A 109 22.31 5.41 6.07
C VAL A 109 21.36 6.38 5.37
N HIS A 110 21.88 7.55 4.99
CA HIS A 110 21.10 8.61 4.32
C HIS A 110 19.78 8.97 5.02
N GLU A 111 19.80 8.95 6.35
CA GLU A 111 18.60 9.25 7.17
C GLU A 111 17.39 8.35 6.83
N VAL A 112 17.65 7.11 6.43
CA VAL A 112 16.64 6.09 6.19
C VAL A 112 16.58 5.16 7.39
N TRP A 113 15.37 4.98 7.93
CA TRP A 113 15.09 4.11 9.07
C TRP A 113 13.94 3.18 8.75
N VAL A 114 14.05 1.93 9.17
CA VAL A 114 13.01 0.92 9.02
C VAL A 114 12.78 0.23 10.35
N LEU A 115 11.54 0.25 10.82
CA LEU A 115 11.06 -0.58 11.91
C LEU A 115 10.20 -1.69 11.32
N SER A 116 10.52 -2.95 11.61
CA SER A 116 9.74 -4.11 11.17
C SER A 116 9.41 -5.03 12.34
N TRP A 117 8.19 -5.60 12.33
CA TRP A 117 7.74 -6.57 13.33
C TRP A 117 6.67 -7.50 12.79
N ASN A 118 6.42 -8.59 13.52
CA ASN A 118 5.36 -9.54 13.25
C ASN A 118 4.44 -9.65 14.46
N GLU A 119 3.14 -9.73 14.24
CA GLU A 119 2.12 -9.94 15.26
C GLU A 119 1.55 -11.36 15.24
N GLY A 120 2.01 -12.21 14.32
CA GLY A 120 1.57 -13.61 14.19
C GLY A 120 0.31 -13.78 13.37
N GLY A 121 0.08 -12.95 12.35
CA GLY A 121 -1.11 -13.00 11.52
C GLY A 121 -0.84 -12.93 10.02
N THR A 122 -1.91 -13.02 9.23
CA THR A 122 -1.84 -12.93 7.75
C THR A 122 -1.37 -11.56 7.26
N CYS A 123 -1.44 -10.55 8.11
CA CYS A 123 -1.00 -9.18 7.81
C CYS A 123 0.49 -8.90 8.10
N ASP A 124 1.25 -9.92 8.42
CA ASP A 124 2.69 -9.78 8.58
C ASP A 124 3.44 -9.85 7.22
N PRO A 125 4.59 -9.19 7.09
CA PRO A 125 5.21 -8.29 8.06
C PRO A 125 4.47 -6.95 8.17
N ARG A 126 4.69 -6.26 9.30
CA ARG A 126 4.35 -4.85 9.50
C ARG A 126 5.62 -4.05 9.49
N VAL A 127 5.60 -2.94 8.76
CA VAL A 127 6.81 -2.13 8.55
C VAL A 127 6.46 -0.65 8.57
N ILE A 128 7.34 0.14 9.17
CA ILE A 128 7.35 1.60 9.01
C ILE A 128 8.73 2.00 8.51
N LEU A 129 8.74 2.76 7.42
CA LEU A 129 9.93 3.37 6.84
C LEU A 129 9.85 4.88 7.02
N GLY A 130 10.92 5.49 7.50
CA GLY A 130 11.09 6.95 7.57
C GLY A 130 12.30 7.39 6.78
N ARG A 131 12.21 8.56 6.14
CA ARG A 131 13.30 9.22 5.44
C ARG A 131 13.40 10.69 5.86
N GLY A 132 14.62 11.23 5.84
CA GLY A 132 14.90 12.60 6.22
C GLY A 132 14.81 12.84 7.74
N LEU A 133 14.95 11.80 8.54
CA LEU A 133 14.91 11.84 9.99
C LEU A 133 16.21 11.27 10.57
N ASP A 134 16.73 11.88 11.63
CA ASP A 134 17.74 11.21 12.43
C ASP A 134 17.10 10.09 13.28
N ARG A 135 17.92 9.27 13.95
CA ARG A 135 17.43 8.16 14.77
C ARG A 135 16.47 8.63 15.86
N ARG A 136 16.81 9.73 16.52
CA ARG A 136 16.01 10.27 17.63
C ARG A 136 14.66 10.78 17.13
N GLY A 137 14.66 11.53 16.04
CA GLY A 137 13.44 12.05 15.41
C GLY A 137 12.52 10.93 14.94
N PHE A 138 13.07 9.87 14.32
CA PHE A 138 12.29 8.70 13.91
C PHE A 138 11.65 7.99 15.11
N LEU A 139 12.39 7.71 16.18
CA LEU A 139 11.86 7.06 17.38
C LEU A 139 10.79 7.91 18.08
N GLU A 140 11.02 9.22 18.18
CA GLU A 140 10.04 10.15 18.76
C GLU A 140 8.73 10.17 17.94
N LEU A 141 8.86 10.16 16.63
CA LEU A 141 7.72 10.09 15.73
C LEU A 141 6.95 8.78 15.91
N LEU A 142 7.63 7.64 16.04
CA LEU A 142 6.98 6.34 16.29
C LEU A 142 6.21 6.32 17.62
N ARG A 143 6.71 7.00 18.67
CA ARG A 143 6.00 7.14 19.96
C ARG A 143 4.74 7.98 19.80
N ARG A 144 4.82 9.13 19.12
CA ARG A 144 3.65 9.99 18.84
C ARG A 144 2.63 9.29 17.98
N ALA A 145 3.07 8.46 17.05
CA ALA A 145 2.19 7.64 16.20
C ALA A 145 1.56 6.46 16.94
N GLY A 146 1.90 6.22 18.20
CA GLY A 146 1.36 5.12 19.01
C GLY A 146 1.92 3.75 18.62
N VAL A 147 3.07 3.70 17.98
CA VAL A 147 3.72 2.45 17.55
C VAL A 147 4.79 1.99 18.52
N ALA A 148 5.70 2.88 18.91
CA ALA A 148 6.71 2.58 19.93
C ALA A 148 6.16 2.87 21.33
N ALA A 149 6.63 2.11 22.32
CA ALA A 149 6.37 2.38 23.72
C ALA A 149 6.98 3.74 24.12
N PRO A 150 6.39 4.41 25.15
CA PRO A 150 6.85 5.70 25.62
C PRO A 150 8.29 5.68 26.16
#